data_042786f62e7dfd1f3ad4ce5d5a0ebce9
#
_entry.id   042786f62e7dfd1f3ad4ce5d5a0ebce9
#
_cell.length_a   1.000
_cell.length_b   1.000
_cell.length_c   1.000
_cell.angle_alpha   90.00
_cell.angle_beta   90.00
_cell.angle_gamma   90.00
#
_symmetry.space_group_name_H-M   'P 1'
#
loop_
_entity.id
_entity.type
_entity.pdbx_description
1 polymer ?
#
loop_
_entity_poly.entity_id
_entity_poly.type
_entity_poly.pdbx_seq_one_letter_code
_entity_poly.pdbx_strand_id
1 'polypeptide(L)'
;MLTHRARLLLIGGILTAALAATILISTPEATRTVDEVMEDPESLEGREIAIRGEVLDGSIDNSTSVFILHGEDEEILVDFSEASVSNGLDDNRTVYAEGTLVLRDGEWVFEADVIKTSCPSKYEESTDE
;
A
#
# COMPACT_ATOMS: atom_id res chain seq x y z
N MET A 1 -50.02 -4.87 11.65
CA MET A 1 -49.18 -3.92 12.43
C MET A 1 -48.13 -4.65 13.22
N LEU A 2 -46.92 -4.16 13.14
CA LEU A 2 -45.82 -4.72 13.91
C LEU A 2 -45.93 -4.33 15.39
N THR A 3 -45.69 -5.26 16.26
CA THR A 3 -45.64 -4.98 17.69
C THR A 3 -44.45 -4.08 18.01
N HIS A 4 -44.47 -3.41 19.13
CA HIS A 4 -43.40 -2.55 19.56
C HIS A 4 -42.05 -3.29 19.60
N ARG A 5 -42.06 -4.51 20.07
CA ARG A 5 -40.88 -5.38 20.13
C ARG A 5 -40.36 -5.71 18.73
N ALA A 6 -41.26 -6.02 17.79
CA ALA A 6 -40.89 -6.32 16.42
C ALA A 6 -40.26 -5.12 15.72
N ARG A 7 -40.75 -3.91 15.99
CA ARG A 7 -40.16 -2.67 15.45
C ARG A 7 -38.73 -2.47 15.96
N LEU A 8 -38.53 -2.69 17.24
CA LEU A 8 -37.20 -2.54 17.83
C LEU A 8 -36.22 -3.55 17.26
N LEU A 9 -36.64 -4.78 17.08
CA LEU A 9 -35.82 -5.81 16.47
C LEU A 9 -35.48 -5.48 15.02
N LEU A 10 -36.44 -4.96 14.27
CA LEU A 10 -36.24 -4.57 12.89
C LEU A 10 -35.24 -3.43 12.78
N ILE A 11 -35.39 -2.39 13.59
CA ILE A 11 -34.49 -1.24 13.62
C ILE A 11 -33.07 -1.67 14.01
N GLY A 12 -32.95 -2.49 15.04
CA GLY A 12 -31.67 -3.02 15.49
C GLY A 12 -30.99 -3.85 14.43
N GLY A 13 -31.75 -4.70 13.73
CA GLY A 13 -31.24 -5.52 12.64
C GLY A 13 -30.73 -4.68 11.47
N ILE A 14 -31.48 -3.65 11.10
CA ILE A 14 -31.08 -2.74 10.00
C ILE A 14 -29.80 -1.98 10.38
N LEU A 15 -29.73 -1.47 11.60
CA LEU A 15 -28.54 -0.74 12.08
C LEU A 15 -27.32 -1.64 12.10
N THR A 16 -27.48 -2.87 12.59
CA THR A 16 -26.38 -3.85 12.63
C THR A 16 -25.92 -4.20 11.22
N ALA A 17 -26.84 -4.43 10.30
CA ALA A 17 -26.52 -4.75 8.91
C ALA A 17 -25.79 -3.58 8.23
N ALA A 18 -26.25 -2.34 8.46
CA ALA A 18 -25.61 -1.15 7.89
C ALA A 18 -24.20 -0.98 8.43
N LEU A 19 -23.99 -1.20 9.72
CA LEU A 19 -22.67 -1.11 10.34
C LEU A 19 -21.73 -2.19 9.77
N ALA A 20 -22.20 -3.41 9.66
CA ALA A 20 -21.42 -4.52 9.09
C ALA A 20 -21.04 -4.24 7.65
N ALA A 21 -21.98 -3.72 6.84
CA ALA A 21 -21.72 -3.36 5.46
C ALA A 21 -20.67 -2.25 5.36
N THR A 22 -20.71 -1.26 6.25
CA THR A 22 -19.73 -0.19 6.30
C THR A 22 -18.33 -0.74 6.57
N ILE A 23 -18.20 -1.66 7.50
CA ILE A 23 -16.92 -2.29 7.82
C ILE A 23 -16.38 -3.05 6.61
N LEU A 24 -17.22 -3.82 5.94
CA LEU A 24 -16.81 -4.59 4.76
C LEU A 24 -16.36 -3.71 3.60
N ILE A 25 -17.05 -2.60 3.39
CA ILE A 25 -16.73 -1.65 2.32
C ILE A 25 -15.48 -0.85 2.66
N SER A 26 -15.31 -0.53 3.92
CA SER A 26 -14.23 0.35 4.39
C SER A 26 -12.94 -0.38 4.74
N THR A 27 -12.88 -1.70 4.57
CA THR A 27 -11.68 -2.47 4.87
C THR A 27 -10.54 -1.99 3.96
N PRO A 28 -9.44 -1.49 4.52
CA PRO A 28 -8.32 -1.06 3.70
C PRO A 28 -7.70 -2.26 2.99
N GLU A 29 -7.20 -2.01 1.78
CA GLU A 29 -6.49 -3.03 1.02
C GLU A 29 -5.25 -3.46 1.81
N ALA A 30 -5.01 -4.77 1.86
CA ALA A 30 -3.81 -5.29 2.48
C ALA A 30 -2.59 -4.87 1.65
N THR A 31 -1.49 -4.60 2.34
CA THR A 31 -0.23 -4.28 1.67
C THR A 31 0.25 -5.54 0.93
N ARG A 32 0.56 -5.38 -0.35
CA ARG A 32 1.04 -6.48 -1.20
C ARG A 32 2.55 -6.41 -1.32
N THR A 33 3.18 -7.56 -1.54
CA THR A 33 4.61 -7.58 -1.86
C THR A 33 4.79 -7.28 -3.35
N VAL A 34 6.00 -6.90 -3.75
CA VAL A 34 6.31 -6.68 -5.16
C VAL A 34 6.06 -7.96 -5.95
N ASP A 35 6.43 -9.11 -5.39
CA ASP A 35 6.21 -10.40 -6.05
C ASP A 35 4.73 -10.67 -6.33
N GLU A 36 3.88 -10.38 -5.35
CA GLU A 36 2.43 -10.54 -5.51
C GLU A 36 1.86 -9.64 -6.61
N VAL A 37 2.32 -8.39 -6.65
CA VAL A 37 1.88 -7.43 -7.66
C VAL A 37 2.30 -7.90 -9.06
N MET A 38 3.52 -8.39 -9.18
CA MET A 38 4.06 -8.79 -10.47
C MET A 38 3.59 -10.16 -10.96
N GLU A 39 2.86 -10.91 -10.12
CA GLU A 39 2.21 -12.14 -10.57
C GLU A 39 1.09 -11.87 -11.58
N ASP A 40 0.33 -10.81 -11.35
CA ASP A 40 -0.76 -10.42 -12.25
C ASP A 40 -0.97 -8.91 -12.19
N PRO A 41 -0.03 -8.14 -12.74
CA PRO A 41 -0.13 -6.68 -12.68
C PRO A 41 -1.31 -6.13 -13.46
N GLU A 42 -1.76 -6.82 -14.51
CA GLU A 42 -2.89 -6.37 -15.32
C GLU A 42 -4.18 -6.23 -14.50
N SER A 43 -4.38 -7.12 -13.53
CA SER A 43 -5.57 -7.07 -12.67
C SER A 43 -5.55 -5.87 -11.73
N LEU A 44 -4.38 -5.30 -11.49
CA LEU A 44 -4.18 -4.20 -10.56
C LEU A 44 -3.99 -2.86 -11.26
N GLU A 45 -3.88 -2.87 -12.57
CA GLU A 45 -3.66 -1.65 -13.34
C GLU A 45 -4.72 -0.59 -13.06
N GLY A 46 -4.27 0.64 -12.78
CA GLY A 46 -5.16 1.77 -12.54
C GLY A 46 -5.82 1.78 -11.16
N ARG A 47 -5.55 0.79 -10.34
CA ARG A 47 -6.10 0.71 -8.98
C ARG A 47 -5.11 1.28 -7.98
N GLU A 48 -5.66 1.94 -6.96
CA GLU A 48 -4.83 2.40 -5.86
C GLU A 48 -4.56 1.23 -4.92
N ILE A 49 -3.29 0.92 -4.75
CA ILE A 49 -2.84 -0.20 -3.93
C ILE A 49 -1.66 0.21 -3.05
N ALA A 50 -1.36 -0.61 -2.07
CA ALA A 50 -0.18 -0.43 -1.22
C ALA A 50 0.77 -1.60 -1.48
N ILE A 51 2.05 -1.30 -1.67
CA ILE A 51 3.07 -2.32 -1.89
C ILE A 51 4.22 -2.17 -0.89
N ARG A 52 4.91 -3.27 -0.67
CA ARG A 52 6.07 -3.31 0.22
C ARG A 52 7.20 -4.05 -0.47
N GLY A 53 8.40 -3.55 -0.28
CA GLY A 53 9.60 -4.18 -0.79
C GLY A 53 10.82 -3.49 -0.26
N GLU A 54 11.96 -3.79 -0.83
CA GLU A 54 13.23 -3.15 -0.48
C GLU A 54 13.75 -2.34 -1.65
N VAL A 55 14.37 -1.22 -1.34
CA VAL A 55 15.01 -0.38 -2.37
C VAL A 55 16.23 -1.11 -2.91
N LEU A 56 16.30 -1.31 -4.22
CA LEU A 56 17.46 -1.93 -4.85
C LEU A 56 18.66 -1.00 -4.74
N ASP A 57 19.78 -1.58 -4.35
CA ASP A 57 21.03 -0.85 -4.14
C ASP A 57 21.45 -0.08 -5.40
N GLY A 58 21.69 1.22 -5.24
CA GLY A 58 22.10 2.08 -6.35
C GLY A 58 21.00 2.46 -7.33
N SER A 59 19.74 2.14 -7.04
CA SER A 59 18.64 2.43 -7.97
C SER A 59 18.01 3.80 -7.80
N ILE A 60 18.23 4.47 -6.67
CA ILE A 60 17.61 5.77 -6.43
C ILE A 60 18.20 6.82 -7.34
N ASP A 61 17.36 7.43 -8.17
CA ASP A 61 17.74 8.51 -9.06
C ASP A 61 16.95 9.76 -8.68
N ASN A 62 17.60 10.68 -8.00
CA ASN A 62 16.95 11.90 -7.53
C ASN A 62 16.67 12.90 -8.66
N SER A 63 17.35 12.78 -9.78
CA SER A 63 17.13 13.67 -10.92
C SER A 63 15.82 13.35 -11.64
N THR A 64 15.45 12.08 -11.70
CA THR A 64 14.20 11.63 -12.32
C THR A 64 13.15 11.23 -11.31
N SER A 65 13.52 11.17 -10.03
CA SER A 65 12.64 10.78 -8.92
C SER A 65 12.07 9.38 -9.10
N VAL A 66 12.95 8.43 -9.35
CA VAL A 66 12.58 7.01 -9.48
C VAL A 66 13.55 6.14 -8.70
N PHE A 67 13.08 4.97 -8.32
CA PHE A 67 13.94 3.92 -7.80
C PHE A 67 13.30 2.56 -8.11
N ILE A 68 14.07 1.49 -7.92
CA ILE A 68 13.57 0.14 -8.12
C ILE A 68 13.26 -0.47 -6.76
N LEU A 69 12.04 -0.94 -6.62
CA LEU A 69 11.59 -1.66 -5.44
C LEU A 69 11.57 -3.14 -5.79
N HIS A 70 12.21 -3.96 -4.98
CA HIS A 70 12.25 -5.39 -5.25
C HIS A 70 11.66 -6.23 -4.11
N GLY A 71 11.11 -7.37 -4.50
CA GLY A 71 10.70 -8.41 -3.57
C GLY A 71 11.78 -9.50 -3.54
N GLU A 72 11.35 -10.75 -3.42
CA GLU A 72 12.28 -11.87 -3.45
C GLU A 72 12.73 -12.21 -4.87
N ASP A 73 11.81 -12.18 -5.84
CA ASP A 73 12.07 -12.59 -7.22
C ASP A 73 11.78 -11.50 -8.24
N GLU A 74 10.97 -10.52 -7.89
CA GLU A 74 10.47 -9.52 -8.83
C GLU A 74 10.88 -8.11 -8.45
N GLU A 75 10.86 -7.22 -9.44
CA GLU A 75 11.21 -5.82 -9.28
C GLU A 75 10.17 -4.95 -9.96
N ILE A 76 10.00 -3.72 -9.47
CA ILE A 76 9.14 -2.74 -10.12
C ILE A 76 9.76 -1.34 -9.99
N LEU A 77 9.62 -0.55 -11.04
CA LEU A 77 10.05 0.84 -11.01
C LEU A 77 9.02 1.67 -10.25
N VAL A 78 9.49 2.45 -9.29
CA VAL A 78 8.64 3.36 -8.51
C VAL A 78 8.95 4.78 -8.87
N ASP A 79 7.94 5.51 -9.30
CA ASP A 79 8.04 6.94 -9.60
C ASP A 79 7.52 7.70 -8.38
N PHE A 80 8.40 8.44 -7.73
CA PHE A 80 8.05 9.19 -6.53
C PHE A 80 8.10 10.71 -6.73
N SER A 81 8.03 11.14 -7.98
CA SER A 81 8.13 12.58 -8.32
C SER A 81 7.02 13.42 -7.69
N GLU A 82 5.85 12.82 -7.47
CA GLU A 82 4.72 13.51 -6.85
C GLU A 82 4.36 12.95 -5.47
N ALA A 83 5.21 12.08 -4.95
CA ALA A 83 4.95 11.42 -3.70
C ALA A 83 5.38 12.23 -2.49
N SER A 84 4.65 12.06 -1.40
CA SER A 84 5.08 12.50 -0.10
C SER A 84 6.01 11.41 0.45
N VAL A 85 7.27 11.76 0.68
CA VAL A 85 8.28 10.79 1.09
C VAL A 85 8.72 11.05 2.52
N SER A 86 8.64 10.03 3.37
CA SER A 86 9.14 10.14 4.72
C SER A 86 10.68 10.13 4.71
N ASN A 87 11.28 10.63 5.77
CA ASN A 87 12.74 10.63 5.90
C ASN A 87 13.27 9.20 5.92
N GLY A 88 14.43 8.99 5.33
CA GLY A 88 15.09 7.70 5.38
C GLY A 88 15.00 6.85 4.13
N LEU A 89 14.52 7.41 3.02
CA LEU A 89 14.57 6.70 1.75
C LEU A 89 16.02 6.53 1.34
N ASP A 90 16.47 5.31 1.28
CA ASP A 90 17.87 4.97 1.02
C ASP A 90 17.94 3.54 0.49
N ASP A 91 19.11 3.18 -0.01
CA ASP A 91 19.36 1.83 -0.53
C ASP A 91 19.13 0.77 0.55
N ASN A 92 18.57 -0.34 0.13
CA ASN A 92 18.35 -1.51 0.99
C ASN A 92 17.36 -1.28 2.15
N ARG A 93 16.64 -0.19 2.12
CA ARG A 93 15.58 0.08 3.10
C ARG A 93 14.28 -0.58 2.71
N THR A 94 13.54 -1.04 3.70
CA THR A 94 12.18 -1.52 3.48
C THR A 94 11.27 -0.32 3.30
N VAL A 95 10.49 -0.35 2.24
CA VAL A 95 9.61 0.75 1.85
C VAL A 95 8.18 0.25 1.73
N TYR A 96 7.25 1.06 2.23
CA TYR A 96 5.82 0.89 2.02
C TYR A 96 5.37 2.04 1.14
N ALA A 97 4.82 1.74 -0.01
CA ALA A 97 4.38 2.75 -0.96
C ALA A 97 2.91 2.59 -1.27
N GLU A 98 2.19 3.69 -1.31
CA GLU A 98 0.80 3.73 -1.73
C GLU A 98 0.72 4.51 -3.03
N GLY A 99 -0.03 4.02 -3.97
CA GLY A 99 -0.16 4.68 -5.28
C GLY A 99 -0.88 3.80 -6.28
N THR A 100 -0.63 4.08 -7.55
CA THR A 100 -1.34 3.46 -8.66
C THR A 100 -0.36 2.75 -9.59
N LEU A 101 -0.71 1.52 -9.95
CA LEU A 101 0.08 0.75 -10.93
C LEU A 101 -0.34 1.15 -12.32
N VAL A 102 0.62 1.57 -13.15
CA VAL A 102 0.37 1.97 -14.52
C VAL A 102 1.35 1.30 -15.47
N LEU A 103 0.97 1.26 -16.75
CA LEU A 103 1.84 0.73 -17.80
C LEU A 103 2.35 1.91 -18.62
N ARG A 104 3.68 2.09 -18.66
CA ARG A 104 4.34 3.13 -19.44
C ARG A 104 5.30 2.50 -20.43
N ASP A 105 5.10 2.75 -21.69
CA ASP A 105 6.00 2.27 -22.77
C ASP A 105 6.30 0.78 -22.66
N GLY A 106 5.28 0.00 -22.27
CA GLY A 106 5.41 -1.45 -22.15
C GLY A 106 6.00 -1.93 -20.82
N GLU A 107 6.29 -1.02 -19.90
CA GLU A 107 6.83 -1.36 -18.58
C GLU A 107 5.85 -0.99 -17.47
N TRP A 108 5.80 -1.83 -16.45
CA TRP A 108 4.99 -1.55 -15.27
C TRP A 108 5.72 -0.56 -14.37
N VAL A 109 5.02 0.52 -14.02
CA VAL A 109 5.54 1.56 -13.15
C VAL A 109 4.53 1.79 -12.03
N PHE A 110 5.02 1.91 -10.82
CA PHE A 110 4.21 2.26 -9.67
C PHE A 110 4.32 3.76 -9.43
N GLU A 111 3.24 4.50 -9.69
CA GLU A 111 3.19 5.94 -9.43
C GLU A 111 2.80 6.14 -7.97
N ALA A 112 3.78 6.41 -7.14
CA ALA A 112 3.57 6.53 -5.72
C ALA A 112 2.98 7.89 -5.34
N ASP A 113 2.04 7.86 -4.38
CA ASP A 113 1.48 9.07 -3.77
C ASP A 113 2.11 9.30 -2.40
N VAL A 114 2.42 8.22 -1.71
CA VAL A 114 3.03 8.25 -0.38
C VAL A 114 4.09 7.16 -0.30
N ILE A 115 5.25 7.51 0.22
CA ILE A 115 6.32 6.55 0.49
C ILE A 115 6.71 6.66 1.96
N LYS A 116 6.63 5.53 2.63
CA LYS A 116 7.02 5.40 4.04
C LYS A 116 8.17 4.43 4.14
N THR A 117 9.20 4.84 4.85
CA THR A 117 10.33 3.96 5.09
C THR A 117 10.25 3.42 6.51
N SER A 118 10.68 2.19 6.67
CA SER A 118 10.78 1.57 7.97
C SER A 118 12.06 2.05 8.65
N CYS A 119 11.95 2.48 9.90
CA CYS A 119 13.10 2.89 10.70
C CYS A 119 13.15 2.08 12.00
N PRO A 120 13.19 0.75 11.93
CA PRO A 120 13.13 -0.07 13.15
C PRO A 120 14.39 0.04 14.00
N SER A 121 15.51 0.23 13.36
CA SER A 121 16.81 0.16 14.05
C SER A 121 17.00 1.20 15.15
N LYS A 122 16.44 2.37 15.01
CA LYS A 122 16.56 3.41 16.04
C LYS A 122 15.90 3.03 17.35
N TYR A 123 14.74 2.44 17.29
CA TYR A 123 14.01 2.03 18.49
C TYR A 123 14.59 0.79 19.10
N GLU A 124 15.03 -0.13 18.28
CA GLU A 124 15.65 -1.36 18.74
C GLU A 124 16.97 -1.06 19.44
N GLU A 125 17.77 -0.19 18.89
CA GLU A 125 19.03 0.23 19.49
C GLU A 125 18.81 0.94 20.82
N SER A 126 17.77 1.75 20.91
CA SER A 126 17.44 2.44 22.15
C SER A 126 17.01 1.51 23.26
N THR A 127 16.35 0.40 22.91
CA THR A 127 15.90 -0.57 23.89
C THR A 127 16.98 -1.53 24.33
N ASP A 128 17.97 -1.75 23.51
CA ASP A 128 19.07 -2.66 23.80
C ASP A 128 20.11 -2.05 24.76
N GLU A 129 20.08 -0.77 24.92
CA GLU A 129 20.93 -0.06 25.87
C GLU A 129 20.29 -0.02 27.30
#